data_e0c925cb8c0fb03829fc6e6eb84be6db
#
_entry.id   e0c925cb8c0fb03829fc6e6eb84be6db
#
_cell.length_a   1.000
_cell.length_b   1.000
_cell.length_c   1.000
_cell.angle_alpha   90.00
_cell.angle_beta   90.00
_cell.angle_gamma   90.00
#
_symmetry.space_group_name_H-M   'P 1'
#
loop_
_entity.id
_entity.type
_entity.pdbx_description
1 polymer ?
#
loop_
_entity_poly.entity_id
_entity_poly.type
_entity_poly.pdbx_seq_one_letter_code
_entity_poly.pdbx_strand_id
1 'polypeptide(L)'
;PQPDCVITTEIASGRFEDDVRRMRMAAWHGADHIMVIRTAGQSHIDSLLEGTTQGIGGIAVTRKQVRASRKALDAIEEEVGRPINFHSYISGVAGPDIAVMFAEEGVNGAHQDPQYNVLYRNVNMVRSFVDACEAKKIMAWAGILQIDGAHNANATAMKAWKVRPELMVQHAINSIFSRKVGIKPENIALSTVPPTAPPAPCMRLDLPYAVALRDFFSEYKMRAQQNTKYME
;
A
#
# COMPACT_ATOMS: atom_id res chain seq x y z
N PRO A 1 18.48 -4.97 6.86
CA PRO A 1 17.56 -3.87 7.15
C PRO A 1 17.33 -3.05 5.90
N GLN A 2 16.11 -2.70 5.64
CA GLN A 2 15.79 -1.81 4.52
C GLN A 2 16.13 -0.35 4.89
N PRO A 3 16.41 0.51 3.92
CA PRO A 3 16.66 1.92 4.16
C PRO A 3 15.42 2.62 4.74
N ASP A 4 15.62 3.75 5.42
CA ASP A 4 14.52 4.54 5.99
C ASP A 4 13.57 5.12 4.92
N CYS A 5 14.09 5.33 3.72
CA CYS A 5 13.29 5.66 2.55
C CYS A 5 13.37 4.51 1.54
N VAL A 6 12.26 3.81 1.35
CA VAL A 6 12.18 2.67 0.43
C VAL A 6 11.51 3.06 -0.87
N ILE A 7 11.95 2.45 -1.95
CA ILE A 7 11.32 2.61 -3.26
C ILE A 7 10.31 1.49 -3.45
N THR A 8 9.06 1.87 -3.60
CA THR A 8 7.99 0.94 -3.90
C THR A 8 7.54 1.09 -5.34
N THR A 9 7.41 -0.02 -6.02
CA THR A 9 6.81 -0.06 -7.36
C THR A 9 5.42 -0.64 -7.29
N GLU A 10 4.43 0.11 -7.75
CA GLU A 10 3.06 -0.36 -7.95
C GLU A 10 2.94 -1.12 -9.27
N ILE A 11 2.25 -2.24 -9.21
CA ILE A 11 2.00 -3.12 -10.36
C ILE A 11 0.52 -3.42 -10.44
N ALA A 12 -0.07 -3.13 -11.59
CA ALA A 12 -1.52 -3.20 -11.78
C ALA A 12 -1.91 -3.56 -13.23
N SER A 13 -1.28 -4.57 -13.83
CA SER A 13 -1.66 -4.99 -15.19
C SER A 13 -3.00 -5.71 -15.23
N GLY A 14 -3.42 -6.28 -14.11
CA GLY A 14 -4.60 -7.14 -14.04
C GLY A 14 -4.39 -8.55 -14.59
N ARG A 15 -3.19 -8.90 -15.01
CA ARG A 15 -2.81 -10.22 -15.49
C ARG A 15 -1.59 -10.72 -14.72
N PHE A 16 -1.74 -11.87 -14.07
CA PHE A 16 -0.73 -12.38 -13.14
C PHE A 16 0.65 -12.59 -13.80
N GLU A 17 0.70 -13.15 -14.98
CA GLU A 17 1.95 -13.42 -15.69
C GLU A 17 2.69 -12.13 -16.08
N ASP A 18 1.96 -11.11 -16.46
CA ASP A 18 2.53 -9.78 -16.76
C ASP A 18 2.99 -9.09 -15.46
N ASP A 19 2.24 -9.24 -14.38
CA ASP A 19 2.63 -8.71 -13.07
C ASP A 19 3.92 -9.35 -12.58
N VAL A 20 4.10 -10.66 -12.73
CA VAL A 20 5.35 -11.35 -12.36
C VAL A 20 6.55 -10.83 -13.17
N ARG A 21 6.37 -10.60 -14.47
CA ARG A 21 7.44 -10.00 -15.30
C ARG A 21 7.81 -8.61 -14.83
N ARG A 22 6.81 -7.80 -14.47
CA ARG A 22 6.99 -6.44 -13.95
C ARG A 22 7.63 -6.43 -12.57
N MET A 23 7.24 -7.36 -11.67
CA MET A 23 7.88 -7.57 -10.37
C MET A 23 9.38 -7.83 -10.53
N ARG A 24 9.74 -8.74 -11.43
CA ARG A 24 11.14 -9.06 -11.72
C ARG A 24 11.91 -7.83 -12.23
N MET A 25 11.35 -7.11 -13.20
CA MET A 25 11.95 -5.89 -13.72
C MET A 25 12.13 -4.84 -12.63
N ALA A 26 11.09 -4.58 -11.81
CA ALA A 26 11.17 -3.62 -10.72
C ALA A 26 12.26 -3.99 -9.71
N ALA A 27 12.35 -5.26 -9.33
CA ALA A 27 13.38 -5.74 -8.41
C ALA A 27 14.79 -5.56 -8.99
N TRP A 28 15.01 -5.91 -10.25
CA TRP A 28 16.29 -5.70 -10.94
C TRP A 28 16.68 -4.21 -11.04
N HIS A 29 15.70 -3.32 -11.10
CA HIS A 29 15.94 -1.86 -11.11
C HIS A 29 15.96 -1.20 -9.73
N GLY A 30 15.99 -1.99 -8.65
CA GLY A 30 16.25 -1.49 -7.31
C GLY A 30 15.01 -1.22 -6.46
N ALA A 31 13.83 -1.69 -6.85
CA ALA A 31 12.66 -1.59 -5.98
C ALA A 31 12.84 -2.42 -4.72
N ASP A 32 12.56 -1.84 -3.57
CA ASP A 32 12.64 -2.49 -2.25
C ASP A 32 11.33 -3.15 -1.87
N HIS A 33 10.22 -2.54 -2.30
CA HIS A 33 8.87 -3.02 -2.09
C HIS A 33 8.16 -3.18 -3.43
N ILE A 34 7.44 -4.28 -3.57
CA ILE A 34 6.54 -4.51 -4.71
C ILE A 34 5.11 -4.50 -4.19
N MET A 35 4.32 -3.56 -4.69
CA MET A 35 2.91 -3.45 -4.38
C MET A 35 2.08 -3.97 -5.56
N VAL A 36 1.29 -5.00 -5.30
CA VAL A 36 0.35 -5.52 -6.29
C VAL A 36 -1.03 -4.97 -5.96
N ILE A 37 -1.58 -4.20 -6.89
CA ILE A 37 -2.87 -3.55 -6.71
C ILE A 37 -3.99 -4.57 -6.91
N ARG A 38 -4.99 -4.49 -6.04
CA ARG A 38 -6.21 -5.29 -6.16
C ARG A 38 -7.13 -4.76 -7.26
N THR A 39 -8.04 -5.59 -7.73
CA THR A 39 -9.08 -5.17 -8.67
C THR A 39 -10.02 -4.13 -8.04
N ALA A 40 -10.65 -3.31 -8.87
CA ALA A 40 -11.48 -2.19 -8.44
C ALA A 40 -12.66 -2.60 -7.53
N GLY A 41 -13.24 -3.78 -7.73
CA GLY A 41 -14.35 -4.30 -6.91
C GLY A 41 -13.96 -4.92 -5.58
N GLN A 42 -12.69 -5.09 -5.30
CA GLN A 42 -12.18 -5.89 -4.18
C GLN A 42 -12.42 -5.29 -2.79
N SER A 43 -12.97 -4.09 -2.69
CA SER A 43 -13.37 -3.50 -1.41
C SER A 43 -14.69 -4.03 -0.84
N HIS A 44 -15.38 -4.88 -1.57
CA HIS A 44 -16.63 -5.51 -1.15
C HIS A 44 -16.41 -6.95 -0.68
N ILE A 45 -17.11 -7.35 0.37
CA ILE A 45 -16.97 -8.70 0.95
C ILE A 45 -17.29 -9.80 -0.04
N ASP A 46 -18.29 -9.60 -0.90
CA ASP A 46 -18.66 -10.57 -1.92
C ASP A 46 -17.51 -10.86 -2.88
N SER A 47 -16.75 -9.82 -3.26
CA SER A 47 -15.55 -10.00 -4.09
C SER A 47 -14.45 -10.80 -3.39
N LEU A 48 -14.40 -10.78 -2.06
CA LEU A 48 -13.46 -11.57 -1.28
C LEU A 48 -13.88 -13.05 -1.21
N LEU A 49 -15.17 -13.31 -1.01
CA LEU A 49 -15.72 -14.66 -0.83
C LEU A 49 -15.88 -15.40 -2.18
N GLU A 50 -16.49 -14.73 -3.13
CA GLU A 50 -16.78 -15.30 -4.45
C GLU A 50 -15.58 -15.17 -5.42
N GLY A 51 -14.62 -14.34 -5.05
CA GLY A 51 -13.54 -13.95 -5.93
C GLY A 51 -13.96 -12.85 -6.91
N THR A 52 -13.02 -12.45 -7.73
CA THR A 52 -13.26 -11.47 -8.79
C THR A 52 -12.37 -11.81 -9.98
N THR A 53 -12.80 -11.45 -11.17
CA THR A 53 -12.00 -11.63 -12.37
C THR A 53 -10.78 -10.70 -12.35
N GLN A 54 -9.69 -11.17 -12.89
CA GLN A 54 -8.57 -10.30 -13.25
C GLN A 54 -9.04 -9.27 -14.27
N GLY A 55 -8.45 -8.10 -14.22
CA GLY A 55 -8.84 -7.05 -15.14
C GLY A 55 -8.27 -5.69 -14.75
N ILE A 56 -8.93 -4.66 -15.23
CA ILE A 56 -8.49 -3.28 -15.01
C ILE A 56 -8.34 -2.98 -13.50
N GLY A 57 -7.17 -2.50 -13.13
CA GLY A 57 -6.88 -2.04 -11.78
C GLY A 57 -6.25 -3.08 -10.85
N GLY A 58 -5.82 -4.22 -11.37
CA GLY A 58 -5.03 -5.17 -10.59
C GLY A 58 -5.51 -6.62 -10.66
N ILE A 59 -4.99 -7.44 -9.76
CA ILE A 59 -5.36 -8.85 -9.63
C ILE A 59 -6.31 -9.06 -8.44
N ALA A 60 -7.02 -10.19 -8.44
CA ALA A 60 -7.87 -10.56 -7.32
C ALA A 60 -7.05 -10.79 -6.04
N VAL A 61 -7.46 -10.18 -4.93
CA VAL A 61 -6.87 -10.44 -3.62
C VAL A 61 -7.56 -11.67 -3.02
N THR A 62 -7.22 -12.82 -3.55
CA THR A 62 -7.61 -14.13 -3.01
C THR A 62 -6.38 -14.81 -2.44
N ARG A 63 -6.59 -15.73 -1.50
CA ARG A 63 -5.48 -16.51 -0.91
C ARG A 63 -4.59 -17.16 -1.98
N LYS A 64 -5.20 -17.68 -3.04
CA LYS A 64 -4.47 -18.29 -4.15
C LYS A 64 -3.54 -17.31 -4.86
N GLN A 65 -4.04 -16.12 -5.17
CA GLN A 65 -3.26 -15.09 -5.88
C GLN A 65 -2.18 -14.47 -4.98
N VAL A 66 -2.52 -14.18 -3.73
CA VAL A 66 -1.55 -13.64 -2.76
C VAL A 66 -0.41 -14.63 -2.56
N ARG A 67 -0.71 -15.91 -2.35
CA ARG A 67 0.29 -16.98 -2.22
C ARG A 67 1.15 -17.12 -3.49
N ALA A 68 0.55 -17.06 -4.66
CA ALA A 68 1.28 -17.13 -5.92
C ALA A 68 2.20 -15.92 -6.11
N SER A 69 1.74 -14.73 -5.75
CA SER A 69 2.57 -13.50 -5.81
C SER A 69 3.74 -13.59 -4.84
N ARG A 70 3.52 -14.04 -3.59
CA ARG A 70 4.62 -14.22 -2.62
C ARG A 70 5.66 -15.22 -3.12
N LYS A 71 5.24 -16.36 -3.64
CA LYS A 71 6.16 -17.36 -4.21
C LYS A 71 6.95 -16.82 -5.41
N ALA A 72 6.31 -16.00 -6.25
CA ALA A 72 7.02 -15.38 -7.37
C ALA A 72 8.09 -14.40 -6.87
N LEU A 73 7.77 -13.62 -5.83
CA LEU A 73 8.72 -12.70 -5.23
C LEU A 73 9.85 -13.41 -4.48
N ASP A 74 9.59 -14.54 -3.83
CA ASP A 74 10.63 -15.34 -3.18
C ASP A 74 11.67 -15.80 -4.22
N ALA A 75 11.24 -16.27 -5.39
CA ALA A 75 12.13 -16.62 -6.48
C ALA A 75 12.90 -15.41 -7.04
N ILE A 76 12.25 -14.25 -7.11
CA ILE A 76 12.91 -13.01 -7.55
C ILE A 76 13.93 -12.53 -6.51
N GLU A 77 13.67 -12.68 -5.22
CA GLU A 77 14.63 -12.40 -4.15
C GLU A 77 15.92 -13.20 -4.30
N GLU A 78 15.79 -14.48 -4.63
CA GLU A 78 16.94 -15.34 -4.93
C GLU A 78 17.72 -14.84 -6.16
N GLU A 79 17.02 -14.42 -7.23
CA GLU A 79 17.63 -13.91 -8.45
C GLU A 79 18.41 -12.60 -8.21
N VAL A 80 17.88 -11.68 -7.42
CA VAL A 80 18.49 -10.36 -7.18
C VAL A 80 19.40 -10.32 -5.95
N GLY A 81 19.42 -11.38 -5.15
CA GLY A 81 20.28 -11.52 -3.97
C GLY A 81 19.92 -10.59 -2.80
N ARG A 82 18.67 -10.14 -2.71
CA ARG A 82 18.20 -9.27 -1.63
C ARG A 82 16.70 -9.45 -1.37
N PRO A 83 16.23 -9.15 -0.13
CA PRO A 83 14.82 -9.26 0.20
C PRO A 83 13.98 -8.20 -0.53
N ILE A 84 12.80 -8.61 -0.98
CA ILE A 84 11.78 -7.74 -1.57
C ILE A 84 10.52 -7.84 -0.73
N ASN A 85 10.07 -6.72 -0.19
CA ASN A 85 8.80 -6.69 0.53
C ASN A 85 7.63 -6.74 -0.44
N PHE A 86 6.67 -7.57 -0.08
CA PHE A 86 5.40 -7.67 -0.78
C PHE A 86 4.31 -6.96 0.00
N HIS A 87 3.60 -6.05 -0.64
CA HIS A 87 2.43 -5.47 -0.01
C HIS A 87 1.25 -5.30 -0.96
N SER A 88 0.07 -5.17 -0.39
CA SER A 88 -1.18 -4.93 -1.09
C SER A 88 -2.13 -4.13 -0.19
N TYR A 89 -3.42 -4.17 -0.47
CA TYR A 89 -4.41 -3.37 0.23
C TYR A 89 -5.26 -4.19 1.20
N ILE A 90 -5.37 -3.69 2.45
CA ILE A 90 -6.39 -4.13 3.40
C ILE A 90 -7.43 -3.01 3.50
N SER A 91 -8.46 -3.08 2.72
CA SER A 91 -9.48 -2.03 2.69
C SER A 91 -10.88 -2.61 2.49
N GLY A 92 -11.90 -1.79 2.74
CA GLY A 92 -13.28 -2.20 2.71
C GLY A 92 -13.72 -2.88 4.01
N VAL A 93 -14.91 -3.44 3.99
CA VAL A 93 -15.54 -4.07 5.16
C VAL A 93 -14.99 -5.46 5.48
N ALA A 94 -14.17 -6.03 4.60
CA ALA A 94 -13.49 -7.32 4.81
C ALA A 94 -12.05 -7.14 5.33
N GLY A 95 -11.70 -5.96 5.82
CA GLY A 95 -10.36 -5.63 6.28
C GLY A 95 -9.75 -6.63 7.27
N PRO A 96 -10.45 -7.04 8.34
CA PRO A 96 -9.93 -8.03 9.29
C PRO A 96 -9.62 -9.38 8.65
N ASP A 97 -10.49 -9.88 7.79
CA ASP A 97 -10.29 -11.16 7.10
C ASP A 97 -9.09 -11.11 6.14
N ILE A 98 -8.94 -9.99 5.44
CA ILE A 98 -7.78 -9.77 4.56
C ILE A 98 -6.50 -9.68 5.40
N ALA A 99 -6.52 -9.02 6.56
CA ALA A 99 -5.36 -8.92 7.43
C ALA A 99 -4.90 -10.30 7.94
N VAL A 100 -5.82 -11.18 8.32
CA VAL A 100 -5.51 -12.57 8.68
C VAL A 100 -4.88 -13.30 7.50
N MET A 101 -5.51 -13.22 6.34
CA MET A 101 -4.98 -13.86 5.13
C MET A 101 -3.58 -13.36 4.78
N PHE A 102 -3.31 -12.07 4.89
CA PHE A 102 -1.99 -11.49 4.63
C PHE A 102 -0.95 -11.99 5.62
N ALA A 103 -1.31 -12.08 6.91
CA ALA A 103 -0.43 -12.64 7.93
C ALA A 103 -0.05 -14.10 7.64
N GLU A 104 -1.00 -14.89 7.19
CA GLU A 104 -0.80 -16.32 6.87
C GLU A 104 -0.03 -16.54 5.56
N GLU A 105 -0.16 -15.64 4.58
CA GLU A 105 0.45 -15.79 3.26
C GLU A 105 1.78 -15.00 3.10
N GLY A 106 2.30 -14.43 4.19
CA GLY A 106 3.61 -13.78 4.18
C GLY A 106 3.65 -12.43 3.48
N VAL A 107 2.55 -11.69 3.50
CA VAL A 107 2.53 -10.28 3.04
C VAL A 107 3.19 -9.41 4.10
N ASN A 108 4.17 -8.61 3.69
CA ASN A 108 5.02 -7.84 4.63
C ASN A 108 4.44 -6.46 4.95
N GLY A 109 3.63 -5.90 4.07
CA GLY A 109 3.06 -4.57 4.25
C GLY A 109 1.67 -4.45 3.66
N ALA A 110 0.89 -3.52 4.20
CA ALA A 110 -0.46 -3.30 3.71
C ALA A 110 -0.92 -1.86 3.89
N HIS A 111 -1.64 -1.38 2.90
CA HIS A 111 -2.42 -0.16 3.03
C HIS A 111 -3.69 -0.47 3.80
N GLN A 112 -3.86 0.19 4.94
CA GLN A 112 -5.09 0.15 5.72
C GLN A 112 -5.47 1.58 6.09
N ASP A 113 -6.37 2.17 5.31
CA ASP A 113 -6.75 3.58 5.36
C ASP A 113 -8.27 3.72 5.54
N PRO A 114 -8.80 3.82 6.78
CA PRO A 114 -10.24 3.90 7.01
C PRO A 114 -10.86 5.15 6.38
N GLN A 115 -10.12 6.25 6.33
CA GLN A 115 -10.59 7.50 5.70
C GLN A 115 -10.86 7.30 4.21
N TYR A 116 -10.03 6.51 3.52
CA TYR A 116 -10.23 6.19 2.11
C TYR A 116 -11.59 5.53 1.87
N ASN A 117 -11.94 4.56 2.70
CA ASN A 117 -13.22 3.86 2.60
C ASN A 117 -14.42 4.82 2.77
N VAL A 118 -14.32 5.77 3.70
CA VAL A 118 -15.36 6.77 3.93
C VAL A 118 -15.44 7.76 2.76
N LEU A 119 -14.31 8.34 2.38
CA LEU A 119 -14.26 9.45 1.42
C LEU A 119 -14.47 9.02 -0.04
N TYR A 120 -14.00 7.83 -0.40
CA TYR A 120 -13.97 7.39 -1.79
C TYR A 120 -14.81 6.14 -2.09
N ARG A 121 -15.29 5.44 -1.06
CA ARG A 121 -16.06 4.21 -1.21
C ARG A 121 -17.44 4.28 -0.55
N ASN A 122 -17.80 5.41 0.01
CA ASN A 122 -19.09 5.62 0.71
C ASN A 122 -19.38 4.58 1.80
N VAL A 123 -18.35 4.03 2.42
CA VAL A 123 -18.51 3.12 3.55
C VAL A 123 -18.91 3.93 4.78
N ASN A 124 -19.82 3.40 5.58
CA ASN A 124 -20.19 4.04 6.84
C ASN A 124 -18.96 4.29 7.72
N MET A 125 -18.83 5.49 8.26
CA MET A 125 -17.65 5.92 9.01
C MET A 125 -17.38 5.03 10.22
N VAL A 126 -18.38 4.74 11.02
CA VAL A 126 -18.22 3.90 12.22
C VAL A 126 -17.76 2.51 11.82
N ARG A 127 -18.41 1.89 10.85
CA ARG A 127 -18.03 0.58 10.33
C ARG A 127 -16.60 0.57 9.80
N SER A 128 -16.21 1.57 9.03
CA SER A 128 -14.86 1.67 8.46
C SER A 128 -13.79 1.74 9.55
N PHE A 129 -13.99 2.54 10.60
CA PHE A 129 -13.01 2.67 11.68
C PHE A 129 -13.00 1.45 12.62
N VAL A 130 -14.13 0.80 12.84
CA VAL A 130 -14.19 -0.45 13.64
C VAL A 130 -13.44 -1.56 12.92
N ASP A 131 -13.73 -1.79 11.66
CA ASP A 131 -13.04 -2.83 10.86
C ASP A 131 -11.54 -2.51 10.72
N ALA A 132 -11.19 -1.24 10.53
CA ALA A 132 -9.80 -0.81 10.51
C ALA A 132 -9.07 -1.06 11.84
N CYS A 133 -9.74 -0.84 12.97
CA CYS A 133 -9.19 -1.12 14.29
C CYS A 133 -8.81 -2.60 14.42
N GLU A 134 -9.73 -3.49 14.08
CA GLU A 134 -9.47 -4.93 14.15
C GLU A 134 -8.38 -5.37 13.15
N ALA A 135 -8.43 -4.88 11.91
CA ALA A 135 -7.39 -5.16 10.92
C ALA A 135 -6.00 -4.70 11.41
N LYS A 136 -5.90 -3.50 11.97
CA LYS A 136 -4.64 -2.95 12.48
C LYS A 136 -4.10 -3.71 13.71
N LYS A 137 -4.96 -4.23 14.57
CA LYS A 137 -4.54 -5.11 15.68
C LYS A 137 -3.90 -6.39 15.14
N ILE A 138 -4.50 -6.99 14.12
CA ILE A 138 -3.95 -8.18 13.44
C ILE A 138 -2.60 -7.84 12.80
N MET A 139 -2.52 -6.71 12.10
CA MET A 139 -1.26 -6.24 11.50
C MET A 139 -0.18 -6.02 12.56
N ALA A 140 -0.52 -5.40 13.69
CA ALA A 140 0.41 -5.17 14.79
C ALA A 140 0.93 -6.48 15.37
N TRP A 141 0.05 -7.46 15.56
CA TRP A 141 0.41 -8.78 16.05
C TRP A 141 1.30 -9.56 15.06
N ALA A 142 0.99 -9.48 13.78
CA ALA A 142 1.72 -10.18 12.72
C ALA A 142 3.00 -9.44 12.26
N GLY A 143 3.24 -8.21 12.73
CA GLY A 143 4.39 -7.40 12.30
C GLY A 143 4.28 -6.86 10.88
N ILE A 144 3.07 -6.77 10.34
CA ILE A 144 2.83 -6.22 9.00
C ILE A 144 3.02 -4.71 9.03
N LEU A 145 3.81 -4.18 8.09
CA LEU A 145 4.03 -2.77 7.91
C LEU A 145 2.73 -2.06 7.53
N GLN A 146 2.33 -1.08 8.32
CA GLN A 146 1.23 -0.19 7.97
C GLN A 146 1.73 0.87 6.99
N ILE A 147 1.14 0.92 5.82
CA ILE A 147 1.44 1.92 4.81
C ILE A 147 0.24 2.84 4.68
N ASP A 148 0.47 4.13 4.83
CA ASP A 148 -0.57 5.14 4.67
C ASP A 148 -0.64 5.58 3.20
N GLY A 149 -1.77 5.27 2.57
CA GLY A 149 -1.97 5.47 1.14
C GLY A 149 -2.75 6.73 0.76
N ALA A 150 -2.89 7.72 1.64
CA ALA A 150 -3.66 8.94 1.35
C ALA A 150 -3.18 9.66 0.07
N HIS A 151 -1.88 9.76 -0.11
CA HIS A 151 -1.29 10.31 -1.35
C HIS A 151 -1.61 9.46 -2.57
N ASN A 152 -1.54 8.16 -2.42
CA ASN A 152 -1.76 7.20 -3.50
C ASN A 152 -3.14 7.38 -4.15
N ALA A 153 -4.18 7.39 -3.33
CA ALA A 153 -5.55 7.59 -3.77
C ALA A 153 -5.75 8.93 -4.51
N ASN A 154 -5.13 9.98 -4.01
CA ASN A 154 -5.26 11.33 -4.57
C ASN A 154 -4.38 11.56 -5.79
N ALA A 155 -3.22 10.90 -5.88
CA ALA A 155 -2.37 10.92 -7.06
C ALA A 155 -3.09 10.33 -8.27
N THR A 156 -3.73 9.17 -8.09
CA THR A 156 -4.54 8.53 -9.14
C THR A 156 -5.65 9.45 -9.66
N ALA A 157 -6.25 10.25 -8.78
CA ALA A 157 -7.23 11.26 -9.15
C ALA A 157 -6.61 12.57 -9.67
N MET A 158 -5.31 12.66 -9.79
CA MET A 158 -4.55 13.85 -10.18
C MET A 158 -4.83 15.08 -9.29
N LYS A 159 -5.15 14.86 -8.04
CA LYS A 159 -5.53 15.90 -7.08
C LYS A 159 -4.54 16.10 -5.94
N ALA A 160 -3.58 15.20 -5.77
CA ALA A 160 -2.70 15.17 -4.59
C ALA A 160 -2.04 16.52 -4.30
N TRP A 161 -1.53 17.18 -5.32
CA TRP A 161 -0.86 18.47 -5.14
C TRP A 161 -1.80 19.62 -4.78
N LYS A 162 -3.09 19.52 -5.12
CA LYS A 162 -4.12 20.54 -4.79
C LYS A 162 -4.62 20.43 -3.36
N VAL A 163 -4.61 19.22 -2.81
CA VAL A 163 -5.21 18.91 -1.51
C VAL A 163 -4.15 18.48 -0.48
N ARG A 164 -2.94 19.01 -0.60
CA ARG A 164 -1.82 18.64 0.30
C ARG A 164 -2.10 18.86 1.78
N PRO A 165 -2.69 19.97 2.21
CA PRO A 165 -3.01 20.15 3.63
C PRO A 165 -3.94 19.05 4.16
N GLU A 166 -4.94 18.68 3.39
CA GLU A 166 -5.89 17.61 3.72
C GLU A 166 -5.20 16.25 3.78
N LEU A 167 -4.24 16.00 2.87
CA LEU A 167 -3.45 14.78 2.88
C LEU A 167 -2.57 14.69 4.12
N MET A 168 -1.98 15.79 4.55
CA MET A 168 -1.21 15.86 5.80
C MET A 168 -2.06 15.49 7.01
N VAL A 169 -3.29 15.99 7.06
CA VAL A 169 -4.24 15.66 8.12
C VAL A 169 -4.62 14.17 8.06
N GLN A 170 -4.87 13.63 6.88
CA GLN A 170 -5.19 12.20 6.72
C GLN A 170 -4.02 11.33 7.20
N HIS A 171 -2.79 11.64 6.82
CA HIS A 171 -1.60 10.94 7.29
C HIS A 171 -1.46 10.99 8.81
N ALA A 172 -1.64 12.17 9.40
CA ALA A 172 -1.56 12.35 10.85
C ALA A 172 -2.62 11.52 11.58
N ILE A 173 -3.87 11.58 11.13
CA ILE A 173 -4.98 10.80 11.73
C ILE A 173 -4.68 9.31 11.65
N ASN A 174 -4.31 8.81 10.49
CA ASN A 174 -4.08 7.38 10.30
C ASN A 174 -2.86 6.89 11.11
N SER A 175 -1.81 7.68 11.17
CA SER A 175 -0.61 7.36 11.96
C SER A 175 -0.89 7.33 13.45
N ILE A 176 -1.60 8.33 13.97
CA ILE A 176 -2.00 8.36 15.38
C ILE A 176 -2.92 7.17 15.70
N PHE A 177 -3.88 6.89 14.84
CA PHE A 177 -4.78 5.75 15.00
C PHE A 177 -4.02 4.43 15.02
N SER A 178 -3.12 4.22 14.06
CA SER A 178 -2.31 3.00 13.96
C SER A 178 -1.46 2.78 15.23
N ARG A 179 -0.84 3.83 15.73
CA ARG A 179 -0.08 3.77 16.99
C ARG A 179 -0.96 3.46 18.19
N LYS A 180 -2.15 4.06 18.27
CA LYS A 180 -3.10 3.82 19.36
C LYS A 180 -3.61 2.39 19.41
N VAL A 181 -3.71 1.72 18.27
CA VAL A 181 -4.10 0.30 18.19
C VAL A 181 -2.94 -0.68 18.33
N GLY A 182 -1.72 -0.20 18.48
CA GLY A 182 -0.57 -1.03 18.83
C GLY A 182 0.45 -1.27 17.72
N ILE A 183 0.29 -0.67 16.54
CA ILE A 183 1.33 -0.73 15.51
C ILE A 183 2.53 0.11 15.97
N LYS A 184 3.70 -0.49 15.99
CA LYS A 184 4.92 0.18 16.41
C LYS A 184 5.30 1.28 15.42
N PRO A 185 5.89 2.41 15.87
CA PRO A 185 6.29 3.50 14.97
C PRO A 185 7.18 3.05 13.81
N GLU A 186 8.10 2.13 14.06
CA GLU A 186 8.98 1.57 13.04
C GLU A 186 8.25 0.73 11.97
N ASN A 187 7.01 0.36 12.23
CA ASN A 187 6.14 -0.36 11.31
C ASN A 187 5.06 0.53 10.69
N ILE A 188 5.25 1.84 10.69
CA ILE A 188 4.38 2.80 10.02
C ILE A 188 5.18 3.51 8.95
N ALA A 189 4.73 3.40 7.71
CA ALA A 189 5.30 4.10 6.58
C ALA A 189 4.28 5.03 5.93
N LEU A 190 4.74 6.20 5.55
CA LEU A 190 3.92 7.15 4.81
C LEU A 190 4.24 7.02 3.33
N SER A 191 3.21 6.70 2.58
CA SER A 191 3.32 6.63 1.13
C SER A 191 3.20 8.02 0.54
N THR A 192 4.31 8.54 0.05
CA THR A 192 4.30 9.74 -0.77
C THR A 192 4.39 9.33 -2.23
N VAL A 193 3.42 9.72 -3.02
CA VAL A 193 3.40 9.41 -4.45
C VAL A 193 3.76 10.67 -5.21
N PRO A 194 4.91 10.71 -5.90
CA PRO A 194 5.07 11.70 -6.95
C PRO A 194 3.98 11.44 -7.99
N PRO A 195 3.36 12.46 -8.55
CA PRO A 195 2.35 12.27 -9.58
C PRO A 195 2.98 11.53 -10.76
N THR A 196 2.41 10.39 -11.01
CA THR A 196 2.93 9.43 -12.00
C THR A 196 2.43 9.71 -13.40
N ALA A 197 1.41 10.52 -13.50
CA ALA A 197 1.01 11.02 -14.80
C ALA A 197 1.73 12.35 -15.04
N PRO A 198 2.46 12.51 -16.15
CA PRO A 198 2.96 13.83 -16.48
C PRO A 198 1.81 14.83 -16.50
N PRO A 199 2.07 16.06 -16.11
CA PRO A 199 3.23 16.78 -16.58
C PRO A 199 4.36 16.89 -15.55
N ALA A 200 5.57 16.84 -16.07
CA ALA A 200 6.83 16.99 -15.37
C ALA A 200 6.92 18.09 -14.27
N PRO A 201 6.13 19.16 -14.27
CA PRO A 201 6.10 20.11 -13.17
C PRO A 201 5.71 19.52 -11.83
N CYS A 202 4.86 18.50 -11.82
CA CYS A 202 4.40 17.88 -10.57
C CYS A 202 5.50 17.10 -9.87
N MET A 203 6.35 16.41 -10.61
CA MET A 203 7.50 15.68 -10.05
C MET A 203 8.49 16.61 -9.35
N ARG A 204 8.68 17.83 -9.87
CA ARG A 204 9.57 18.83 -9.27
C ARG A 204 9.07 19.36 -7.94
N LEU A 205 7.77 19.34 -7.73
CA LEU A 205 7.15 19.81 -6.49
C LEU A 205 6.99 18.69 -5.47
N ASP A 206 6.73 17.48 -5.94
CA ASP A 206 6.45 16.36 -5.04
C ASP A 206 7.71 15.74 -4.43
N LEU A 207 8.83 15.77 -5.14
CA LEU A 207 10.08 15.26 -4.57
C LEU A 207 10.57 16.09 -3.37
N PRO A 208 10.65 17.43 -3.43
CA PRO A 208 10.95 18.25 -2.26
C PRO A 208 9.92 18.08 -1.14
N TYR A 209 8.63 17.92 -1.49
CA TYR A 209 7.58 17.65 -0.51
C TYR A 209 7.74 16.28 0.16
N ALA A 210 8.05 15.25 -0.63
CA ALA A 210 8.34 13.92 -0.11
C ALA A 210 9.56 13.91 0.82
N VAL A 211 10.61 14.65 0.46
CA VAL A 211 11.80 14.82 1.30
C VAL A 211 11.45 15.56 2.60
N ALA A 212 10.71 16.65 2.51
CA ALA A 212 10.27 17.40 3.69
C ALA A 212 9.38 16.56 4.61
N LEU A 213 8.48 15.75 4.04
CA LEU A 213 7.68 14.79 4.80
C LEU A 213 8.55 13.73 5.45
N ARG A 214 9.49 13.16 4.72
CA ARG A 214 10.42 12.18 5.27
C ARG A 214 11.17 12.77 6.46
N ASP A 215 11.70 13.96 6.33
CA ASP A 215 12.46 14.62 7.38
C ASP A 215 11.60 14.94 8.60
N PHE A 216 10.39 15.47 8.37
CA PHE A 216 9.39 15.70 9.41
C PHE A 216 9.02 14.41 10.15
N PHE A 217 8.81 13.31 9.43
CA PHE A 217 8.42 12.04 10.05
C PHE A 217 9.59 11.24 10.60
N SER A 218 10.82 11.47 10.14
CA SER A 218 12.02 10.93 10.77
C SER A 218 12.16 11.41 12.22
N GLU A 219 11.80 12.66 12.48
CA GLU A 219 11.75 13.25 13.82
C GLU A 219 10.79 12.48 14.75
N TYR A 220 9.74 11.89 14.19
CA TYR A 220 8.75 11.06 14.89
C TYR A 220 9.03 9.56 14.77
N LYS A 221 10.20 9.16 14.30
CA LYS A 221 10.59 7.76 14.05
C LYS A 221 9.61 7.01 13.14
N MET A 222 9.12 7.68 12.13
CA MET A 222 8.22 7.11 11.12
C MET A 222 8.98 6.95 9.81
N ARG A 223 8.76 5.83 9.15
CA ARG A 223 9.37 5.57 7.85
C ARG A 223 8.57 6.21 6.73
N ALA A 224 9.26 6.85 5.81
CA ALA A 224 8.68 7.32 4.57
C ALA A 224 8.83 6.26 3.48
N GLN A 225 7.80 6.11 2.68
CA GLN A 225 7.81 5.28 1.51
C GLN A 225 7.53 6.14 0.28
N GLN A 226 8.39 6.07 -0.70
CA GLN A 226 8.18 6.70 -1.97
C GLN A 226 7.64 5.67 -2.97
N ASN A 227 6.43 5.86 -3.42
CA ASN A 227 5.83 5.03 -4.46
C ASN A 227 6.19 5.57 -5.84
N THR A 228 6.61 4.68 -6.70
CA THR A 228 6.71 4.94 -8.13
C THR A 228 5.74 4.04 -8.87
N LYS A 229 4.87 4.62 -9.67
CA LYS A 229 3.94 3.88 -10.53
C LYS A 229 4.60 3.52 -11.86
N TYR A 230 5.74 2.97 -11.79
CA TYR A 230 6.60 2.81 -12.96
C TYR A 230 6.09 1.83 -14.00
N MET A 231 5.06 1.06 -13.68
CA MET A 231 4.73 -0.14 -14.46
C MET A 231 3.22 -0.37 -14.60
N GLU A 232 2.44 0.69 -14.57
CA GLU A 232 1.01 0.60 -14.90
C GLU A 232 0.76 0.34 -16.37
#